data_d8861c213d3acc1ee89a89a3ccf7d80f
#
_entry.id   d8861c213d3acc1ee89a89a3ccf7d80f
#
_cell.length_a   1.000
_cell.length_b   1.000
_cell.length_c   1.000
_cell.angle_alpha   90.00
_cell.angle_beta   90.00
_cell.angle_gamma   90.00
#
_symmetry.space_group_name_H-M   'P 1'
#
loop_
_entity.id
_entity.type
_entity.pdbx_description
1 polymer ?
#
loop_
_entity_poly.entity_id
_entity_poly.type
_entity_poly.pdbx_seq_one_letter_code
_entity_poly.pdbx_strand_id
1 'polypeptide(L)'
;MKRWSTAVSLVFTLAAAGCALLPPPAQTQDVKTLSDQTDISRRAAIRLQLATQYLEAGQAATALDEVKNAIAIDPSVPGAYHIRALAYMSLGQHELADDSFRRALSTQPNDGDLLNNYGWFLCAQGGKPDQGMAMLRQAIEVPAVGSPSKPWTNLGVCQMRQGDLDGAEKSLTRATYIDANNPLTNLTLAQLHYKRRDYARAMSFIERVNGRGNPTAESLWLGARIARRLGDVSQQNAWSAQLQRRFPNAPEEAAFERGAWDD
;
A
#
# COMPACT_ATOMS: atom_id res chain seq x y z
N MET A 1 42.47 99.83 4.86
CA MET A 1 41.02 100.00 4.88
C MET A 1 40.35 98.73 4.46
N LYS A 2 39.62 98.10 5.40
CA LYS A 2 38.34 97.40 5.22
C LYS A 2 38.30 96.36 4.04
N ARG A 3 37.90 95.11 4.14
CA ARG A 3 36.84 94.51 5.00
C ARG A 3 37.04 93.01 5.02
N TRP A 4 36.82 92.44 6.17
CA TRP A 4 36.41 91.12 6.47
C TRP A 4 35.06 90.74 5.83
N SER A 5 34.89 89.54 5.45
CA SER A 5 33.67 88.76 5.77
C SER A 5 33.62 87.45 4.97
N THR A 6 33.57 86.41 5.71
CA THR A 6 32.68 85.30 5.76
C THR A 6 32.85 84.22 4.74
N ALA A 7 33.46 83.15 5.20
CA ALA A 7 33.22 81.82 4.66
C ALA A 7 33.28 80.82 5.81
N VAL A 8 32.22 80.77 6.54
CA VAL A 8 31.87 79.66 7.42
C VAL A 8 30.47 79.27 7.03
N SER A 9 30.27 78.07 6.44
CA SER A 9 29.07 77.24 6.37
C SER A 9 29.10 76.41 5.08
N LEU A 10 29.69 75.28 5.14
CA LEU A 10 29.35 74.12 4.28
C LEU A 10 30.09 72.84 4.72
N VAL A 11 29.88 72.41 5.96
CA VAL A 11 30.27 71.06 6.36
C VAL A 11 29.23 70.60 7.39
N PHE A 12 28.05 70.25 6.96
CA PHE A 12 27.10 69.52 7.81
C PHE A 12 25.90 69.02 6.96
N THR A 13 26.09 68.14 5.96
CA THR A 13 24.98 67.42 5.33
C THR A 13 25.46 66.14 4.60
N LEU A 14 26.23 65.28 5.25
CA LEU A 14 26.61 63.97 4.66
C LEU A 14 26.70 62.87 5.73
N ALA A 15 25.72 62.85 6.65
CA ALA A 15 25.67 61.78 7.67
C ALA A 15 24.26 61.18 7.87
N ALA A 16 23.39 61.22 6.85
CA ALA A 16 22.02 60.68 6.99
C ALA A 16 21.60 59.71 5.87
N ALA A 17 22.52 59.13 5.12
CA ALA A 17 22.17 58.20 4.02
C ALA A 17 22.75 56.80 4.16
N GLY A 18 23.06 56.34 5.38
CA GLY A 18 23.70 55.04 5.63
C GLY A 18 22.86 53.97 6.33
N CYS A 19 21.54 54.14 6.51
CA CYS A 19 20.73 53.17 7.26
C CYS A 19 19.60 52.46 6.47
N ALA A 20 19.72 52.35 5.12
CA ALA A 20 18.61 51.83 4.34
C ALA A 20 18.99 50.67 3.42
N LEU A 21 19.94 49.79 3.81
CA LEU A 21 20.32 48.60 2.99
C LEU A 21 20.60 47.34 3.84
N LEU A 22 19.90 47.16 4.96
CA LEU A 22 19.81 45.82 5.55
C LEU A 22 18.60 45.16 4.91
N PRO A 23 18.77 43.97 4.24
CA PRO A 23 17.63 43.21 3.80
C PRO A 23 16.77 42.88 5.02
N PRO A 24 15.42 42.86 4.89
CA PRO A 24 14.55 42.44 5.97
C PRO A 24 15.00 41.05 6.43
N PRO A 25 15.00 40.78 7.75
CA PRO A 25 15.34 39.47 8.27
C PRO A 25 14.51 38.44 7.51
N ALA A 26 15.19 37.39 7.00
CA ALA A 26 14.51 36.28 6.36
C ALA A 26 13.41 35.83 7.32
N GLN A 27 12.15 35.91 6.89
CA GLN A 27 11.04 35.38 7.64
C GLN A 27 11.28 33.88 7.71
N THR A 28 11.79 33.40 8.84
CA THR A 28 11.81 31.98 9.16
C THR A 28 10.34 31.58 9.17
N GLN A 29 9.89 30.90 8.10
CA GLN A 29 8.58 30.27 8.09
C GLN A 29 8.60 29.24 9.22
N ASP A 30 7.78 29.46 10.21
CA ASP A 30 7.63 28.54 11.31
C ASP A 30 7.14 27.18 10.78
N VAL A 31 7.72 26.10 11.32
CA VAL A 31 7.32 24.74 10.91
C VAL A 31 5.92 24.50 11.41
N LYS A 32 4.96 24.29 10.51
CA LYS A 32 3.58 23.98 10.88
C LYS A 32 3.54 22.70 11.72
N THR A 33 3.05 22.83 12.93
CA THR A 33 2.85 21.74 13.88
C THR A 33 1.36 21.38 14.01
N LEU A 34 1.06 20.29 14.73
CA LEU A 34 -0.34 19.90 15.00
C LEU A 34 -1.15 20.98 15.72
N SER A 35 -0.49 21.87 16.47
CA SER A 35 -1.14 23.01 17.13
C SER A 35 -1.56 24.12 16.18
N ASP A 36 -0.98 24.18 14.98
CA ASP A 36 -1.31 25.18 13.95
C ASP A 36 -2.47 24.74 13.06
N GLN A 37 -2.96 23.50 13.25
CA GLN A 37 -4.13 23.03 12.52
C GLN A 37 -5.40 23.73 13.02
N THR A 38 -6.28 24.10 12.10
CA THR A 38 -7.60 24.58 12.47
C THR A 38 -8.38 23.48 13.20
N ASP A 39 -9.32 23.87 14.10
CA ASP A 39 -10.17 22.88 14.78
C ASP A 39 -10.94 21.98 13.81
N ILE A 40 -11.28 22.50 12.63
CA ILE A 40 -11.94 21.74 11.55
C ILE A 40 -11.01 20.65 11.03
N SER A 41 -9.80 21.00 10.60
CA SER A 41 -8.82 20.05 10.05
C SER A 41 -8.41 19.00 11.09
N ARG A 42 -8.26 19.41 12.35
CA ARG A 42 -7.94 18.47 13.44
C ARG A 42 -9.07 17.46 13.67
N ARG A 43 -10.32 17.91 13.71
CA ARG A 43 -11.48 17.01 13.86
C ARG A 43 -11.61 16.05 12.68
N ALA A 44 -11.43 16.54 11.46
CA ALA A 44 -11.45 15.69 10.26
C ALA A 44 -10.32 14.64 10.30
N ALA A 45 -9.09 15.03 10.68
CA ALA A 45 -7.97 14.10 10.80
C ALA A 45 -8.20 13.02 11.86
N ILE A 46 -8.80 13.35 13.02
CA ILE A 46 -9.15 12.37 14.05
C ILE A 46 -10.17 11.36 13.51
N ARG A 47 -11.21 11.81 12.78
CA ARG A 47 -12.20 10.91 12.17
C ARG A 47 -11.57 10.00 11.13
N LEU A 48 -10.64 10.52 10.32
CA LEU A 48 -9.91 9.74 9.34
C LEU A 48 -9.03 8.69 9.99
N GLN A 49 -8.36 9.03 11.08
CA GLN A 49 -7.55 8.09 11.85
C GLN A 49 -8.43 6.95 12.43
N LEU A 50 -9.61 7.26 12.97
CA LEU A 50 -10.57 6.26 13.42
C LEU A 50 -11.02 5.36 12.27
N ALA A 51 -11.34 5.93 11.10
CA ALA A 51 -11.70 5.18 9.91
C ALA A 51 -10.61 4.18 9.52
N THR A 52 -9.34 4.60 9.56
CA THR A 52 -8.20 3.72 9.27
C THR A 52 -8.11 2.57 10.26
N GLN A 53 -8.24 2.84 11.56
CA GLN A 53 -8.20 1.80 12.60
C GLN A 53 -9.36 0.80 12.47
N TYR A 54 -10.58 1.27 12.18
CA TYR A 54 -11.72 0.38 11.94
C TYR A 54 -11.53 -0.48 10.69
N LEU A 55 -10.91 0.09 9.65
CA LEU A 55 -10.61 -0.66 8.43
C LEU A 55 -9.58 -1.78 8.69
N GLU A 56 -8.52 -1.48 9.45
CA GLU A 56 -7.51 -2.46 9.90
C GLU A 56 -8.12 -3.55 10.78
N ALA A 57 -9.13 -3.20 11.59
CA ALA A 57 -9.89 -4.16 12.40
C ALA A 57 -10.94 -4.95 11.59
N GLY A 58 -11.03 -4.79 10.26
CA GLY A 58 -12.01 -5.46 9.41
C GLY A 58 -13.43 -4.91 9.50
N GLN A 59 -13.63 -3.78 10.19
CA GLN A 59 -14.93 -3.14 10.40
C GLN A 59 -15.22 -2.10 9.31
N ALA A 60 -15.30 -2.57 8.06
CA ALA A 60 -15.37 -1.71 6.87
C ALA A 60 -16.59 -0.77 6.84
N ALA A 61 -17.75 -1.20 7.37
CA ALA A 61 -18.93 -0.35 7.43
C ALA A 61 -18.74 0.83 8.39
N THR A 62 -18.20 0.59 9.59
CA THR A 62 -17.88 1.64 10.57
C THR A 62 -16.79 2.58 10.04
N ALA A 63 -15.76 2.02 9.39
CA ALA A 63 -14.73 2.82 8.72
C ALA A 63 -15.32 3.74 7.66
N LEU A 64 -16.29 3.25 6.87
CA LEU A 64 -16.97 4.04 5.85
C LEU A 64 -17.75 5.22 6.46
N ASP A 65 -18.44 5.01 7.58
CA ASP A 65 -19.17 6.08 8.27
C ASP A 65 -18.21 7.15 8.82
N GLU A 66 -17.11 6.73 9.44
CA GLU A 66 -16.11 7.67 9.98
C GLU A 66 -15.41 8.47 8.87
N VAL A 67 -15.06 7.84 7.75
CA VAL A 67 -14.45 8.60 6.64
C VAL A 67 -15.44 9.54 5.95
N LYS A 68 -16.73 9.20 5.85
CA LYS A 68 -17.76 10.12 5.38
C LYS A 68 -17.89 11.33 6.30
N ASN A 69 -17.85 11.12 7.63
CA ASN A 69 -17.85 12.18 8.60
C ASN A 69 -16.60 13.06 8.48
N ALA A 70 -15.42 12.47 8.26
CA ALA A 70 -14.20 13.24 8.03
C ALA A 70 -14.33 14.16 6.79
N ILE A 71 -14.81 13.62 5.68
CA ILE A 71 -15.04 14.37 4.43
C ILE A 71 -16.11 15.45 4.59
N ALA A 72 -17.15 15.21 5.39
CA ALA A 72 -18.19 16.21 5.67
C ALA A 72 -17.65 17.38 6.51
N ILE A 73 -16.70 17.11 7.42
CA ILE A 73 -16.03 18.14 8.23
C ILE A 73 -15.03 18.93 7.38
N ASP A 74 -14.19 18.24 6.63
CA ASP A 74 -13.18 18.83 5.75
C ASP A 74 -13.08 18.00 4.44
N PRO A 75 -13.68 18.46 3.35
CA PRO A 75 -13.62 17.75 2.06
C PRO A 75 -12.20 17.62 1.47
N SER A 76 -11.25 18.40 1.98
CA SER A 76 -9.85 18.42 1.54
C SER A 76 -8.92 17.60 2.42
N VAL A 77 -9.44 16.92 3.47
CA VAL A 77 -8.60 16.15 4.39
C VAL A 77 -7.78 15.10 3.62
N PRO A 78 -6.42 15.14 3.71
CA PRO A 78 -5.56 14.29 2.92
C PRO A 78 -5.82 12.80 3.18
N GLY A 79 -5.85 11.97 2.12
CA GLY A 79 -6.03 10.53 2.22
C GLY A 79 -7.47 10.03 2.45
N ALA A 80 -8.44 10.92 2.72
CA ALA A 80 -9.81 10.48 3.03
C ALA A 80 -10.45 9.69 1.89
N TYR A 81 -10.29 10.12 0.65
CA TYR A 81 -10.84 9.39 -0.51
C TYR A 81 -10.15 8.05 -0.73
N HIS A 82 -8.87 7.92 -0.37
CA HIS A 82 -8.17 6.64 -0.39
C HIS A 82 -8.77 5.66 0.64
N ILE A 83 -8.94 6.08 1.90
CA ILE A 83 -9.57 5.24 2.94
C ILE A 83 -11.02 4.91 2.57
N ARG A 84 -11.78 5.86 2.00
CA ARG A 84 -13.14 5.61 1.51
C ARG A 84 -13.16 4.53 0.41
N ALA A 85 -12.19 4.57 -0.50
CA ALA A 85 -12.06 3.57 -1.55
C ALA A 85 -11.80 2.17 -0.99
N LEU A 86 -10.88 2.06 -0.02
CA LEU A 86 -10.57 0.79 0.65
C LEU A 86 -11.78 0.24 1.43
N ALA A 87 -12.56 1.11 2.09
CA ALA A 87 -13.79 0.71 2.78
C ALA A 87 -14.83 0.18 1.79
N TYR A 88 -15.08 0.88 0.68
CA TYR A 88 -15.99 0.41 -0.37
C TYR A 88 -15.50 -0.90 -1.01
N MET A 89 -14.21 -1.02 -1.28
CA MET A 89 -13.61 -2.25 -1.80
C MET A 89 -13.87 -3.44 -0.86
N SER A 90 -13.69 -3.26 0.44
CA SER A 90 -13.94 -4.30 1.46
C SER A 90 -15.42 -4.66 1.59
N LEU A 91 -16.33 -3.73 1.26
CA LEU A 91 -17.78 -3.94 1.23
C LEU A 91 -18.30 -4.47 -0.12
N GLY A 92 -17.42 -4.74 -1.09
CA GLY A 92 -17.80 -5.21 -2.42
C GLY A 92 -18.51 -4.16 -3.30
N GLN A 93 -18.44 -2.88 -2.92
CA GLN A 93 -19.08 -1.78 -3.67
C GLN A 93 -18.09 -1.21 -4.69
N HIS A 94 -17.88 -1.97 -5.78
CA HIS A 94 -16.77 -1.76 -6.71
C HIS A 94 -16.84 -0.41 -7.46
N GLU A 95 -18.02 0.04 -7.89
CA GLU A 95 -18.21 1.32 -8.60
C GLU A 95 -17.85 2.51 -7.70
N LEU A 96 -18.26 2.45 -6.42
CA LEU A 96 -17.97 3.51 -5.44
C LEU A 96 -16.50 3.48 -5.00
N ALA A 97 -15.89 2.30 -5.00
CA ALA A 97 -14.46 2.15 -4.77
C ALA A 97 -13.66 2.80 -5.92
N ASP A 98 -14.00 2.48 -7.18
CA ASP A 98 -13.36 3.05 -8.39
C ASP A 98 -13.46 4.59 -8.40
N ASP A 99 -14.66 5.15 -8.14
CA ASP A 99 -14.85 6.60 -8.04
C ASP A 99 -13.98 7.22 -6.95
N SER A 100 -13.94 6.59 -5.79
CA SER A 100 -13.14 7.07 -4.65
C SER A 100 -11.65 7.01 -4.92
N PHE A 101 -11.16 5.93 -5.55
CA PHE A 101 -9.75 5.81 -5.97
C PHE A 101 -9.36 6.88 -7.00
N ARG A 102 -10.20 7.10 -8.02
CA ARG A 102 -9.95 8.16 -9.02
C ARG A 102 -9.89 9.54 -8.39
N ARG A 103 -10.78 9.81 -7.43
CA ARG A 103 -10.79 11.08 -6.72
C ARG A 103 -9.56 11.25 -5.82
N ALA A 104 -9.12 10.20 -5.13
CA ALA A 104 -7.86 10.22 -4.39
C ALA A 104 -6.67 10.49 -5.31
N LEU A 105 -6.58 9.79 -6.44
CA LEU A 105 -5.48 9.92 -7.39
C LEU A 105 -5.42 11.32 -8.04
N SER A 106 -6.56 12.01 -8.22
CA SER A 106 -6.58 13.38 -8.75
C SER A 106 -5.92 14.40 -7.83
N THR A 107 -5.87 14.11 -6.51
CA THR A 107 -5.23 14.98 -5.51
C THR A 107 -3.83 14.50 -5.12
N GLN A 108 -3.56 13.20 -5.23
CA GLN A 108 -2.30 12.55 -4.85
C GLN A 108 -1.79 11.61 -5.95
N PRO A 109 -1.42 12.14 -7.14
CA PRO A 109 -1.09 11.31 -8.31
C PRO A 109 0.16 10.45 -8.14
N ASN A 110 1.07 10.80 -7.22
CA ASN A 110 2.33 10.13 -6.96
C ASN A 110 2.36 9.45 -5.57
N ASP A 111 1.21 9.15 -4.99
CA ASP A 111 1.16 8.35 -3.76
C ASP A 111 1.32 6.86 -4.10
N GLY A 112 2.44 6.27 -3.68
CA GLY A 112 2.79 4.88 -4.00
C GLY A 112 1.82 3.86 -3.40
N ASP A 113 1.31 4.09 -2.19
CA ASP A 113 0.33 3.21 -1.56
C ASP A 113 -1.04 3.30 -2.23
N LEU A 114 -1.46 4.49 -2.62
CA LEU A 114 -2.68 4.70 -3.39
C LEU A 114 -2.60 4.02 -4.76
N LEU A 115 -1.51 4.24 -5.50
CA LEU A 115 -1.26 3.60 -6.80
C LEU A 115 -1.27 2.07 -6.68
N ASN A 116 -0.61 1.53 -5.66
CA ASN A 116 -0.59 0.09 -5.40
C ASN A 116 -1.99 -0.46 -5.08
N ASN A 117 -2.74 0.20 -4.20
CA ASN A 117 -4.05 -0.27 -3.77
C ASN A 117 -5.09 -0.16 -4.90
N TYR A 118 -5.05 0.91 -5.67
CA TYR A 118 -5.92 1.07 -6.83
C TYR A 118 -5.55 0.08 -7.96
N GLY A 119 -4.25 -0.11 -8.21
CA GLY A 119 -3.76 -1.11 -9.16
C GLY A 119 -4.22 -2.52 -8.80
N TRP A 120 -4.10 -2.90 -7.53
CA TRP A 120 -4.62 -4.17 -7.02
C TRP A 120 -6.14 -4.29 -7.20
N PHE A 121 -6.90 -3.26 -6.83
CA PHE A 121 -8.35 -3.24 -7.01
C PHE A 121 -8.75 -3.44 -8.47
N LEU A 122 -8.17 -2.70 -9.40
CA LEU A 122 -8.48 -2.79 -10.84
C LEU A 122 -8.18 -4.21 -11.39
N CYS A 123 -7.10 -4.82 -10.93
CA CYS A 123 -6.71 -6.16 -11.34
C CYS A 123 -7.60 -7.26 -10.73
N ALA A 124 -7.90 -7.14 -9.43
CA ALA A 124 -8.53 -8.23 -8.68
C ALA A 124 -10.07 -8.19 -8.74
N GLN A 125 -10.66 -7.01 -8.76
CA GLN A 125 -12.09 -6.78 -8.57
C GLN A 125 -12.70 -5.82 -9.60
N GLY A 126 -11.93 -4.87 -10.11
CA GLY A 126 -12.41 -3.82 -11.02
C GLY A 126 -12.56 -4.24 -12.48
N GLY A 127 -12.17 -5.49 -12.84
CA GLY A 127 -12.28 -6.00 -14.21
C GLY A 127 -11.41 -5.29 -15.25
N LYS A 128 -10.37 -4.56 -14.81
CA LYS A 128 -9.48 -3.74 -15.66
C LYS A 128 -8.01 -4.12 -15.42
N PRO A 129 -7.59 -5.38 -15.66
CA PRO A 129 -6.27 -5.88 -15.27
C PRO A 129 -5.12 -5.10 -15.90
N ASP A 130 -5.23 -4.69 -17.17
CA ASP A 130 -4.16 -3.92 -17.83
C ASP A 130 -3.94 -2.54 -17.19
N GLN A 131 -5.03 -1.85 -16.83
CA GLN A 131 -4.94 -0.58 -16.11
C GLN A 131 -4.36 -0.82 -14.70
N GLY A 132 -4.79 -1.89 -14.02
CA GLY A 132 -4.26 -2.29 -12.72
C GLY A 132 -2.76 -2.53 -12.76
N MET A 133 -2.27 -3.29 -13.75
CA MET A 133 -0.83 -3.53 -13.94
C MET A 133 -0.06 -2.23 -14.26
N ALA A 134 -0.65 -1.30 -15.01
CA ALA A 134 -0.04 0.01 -15.26
C ALA A 134 0.12 0.82 -13.96
N MET A 135 -0.90 0.86 -13.10
CA MET A 135 -0.84 1.53 -11.79
C MET A 135 0.22 0.87 -10.87
N LEU A 136 0.28 -0.46 -10.85
CA LEU A 136 1.28 -1.19 -10.07
C LEU A 136 2.71 -0.90 -10.52
N ARG A 137 2.95 -0.78 -11.84
CA ARG A 137 4.25 -0.35 -12.37
C ARG A 137 4.59 1.09 -11.96
N GLN A 138 3.63 2.01 -11.97
CA GLN A 138 3.84 3.36 -11.46
C GLN A 138 4.17 3.34 -9.96
N ALA A 139 3.46 2.52 -9.16
CA ALA A 139 3.75 2.37 -7.73
C ALA A 139 5.16 1.86 -7.44
N ILE A 140 5.76 1.07 -8.33
CA ILE A 140 7.13 0.57 -8.22
C ILE A 140 8.17 1.70 -8.38
N GLU A 141 7.88 2.68 -9.23
CA GLU A 141 8.79 3.79 -9.53
C GLU A 141 8.73 4.91 -8.49
N VAL A 142 7.69 4.95 -7.67
CA VAL A 142 7.53 5.98 -6.63
C VAL A 142 8.15 5.48 -5.32
N PRO A 143 8.86 6.36 -4.57
CA PRO A 143 9.36 6.01 -3.24
C PRO A 143 8.22 5.52 -2.34
N ALA A 144 8.30 4.26 -1.92
CA ALA A 144 7.26 3.66 -1.08
C ALA A 144 7.39 4.15 0.36
N VAL A 145 6.26 4.57 0.95
CA VAL A 145 6.17 4.86 2.39
C VAL A 145 6.00 3.56 3.19
N GLY A 146 5.39 2.55 2.58
CA GLY A 146 5.14 1.23 3.18
C GLY A 146 6.16 0.17 2.78
N SER A 147 5.70 -1.02 2.43
CA SER A 147 6.57 -2.14 2.02
C SER A 147 6.93 -2.07 0.54
N PRO A 148 8.20 -1.86 0.17
CA PRO A 148 8.63 -1.78 -1.23
C PRO A 148 8.41 -3.07 -2.04
N SER A 149 8.24 -4.23 -1.37
CA SER A 149 7.95 -5.51 -2.03
C SER A 149 6.49 -5.65 -2.46
N LYS A 150 5.57 -4.91 -1.83
CA LYS A 150 4.12 -5.04 -2.01
C LYS A 150 3.66 -4.81 -3.46
N PRO A 151 4.04 -3.71 -4.16
CA PRO A 151 3.62 -3.51 -5.54
C PRO A 151 4.21 -4.55 -6.50
N TRP A 152 5.43 -5.04 -6.26
CA TRP A 152 6.00 -6.15 -7.02
C TRP A 152 5.22 -7.46 -6.83
N THR A 153 4.82 -7.77 -5.59
CA THR A 153 3.99 -8.95 -5.29
C THR A 153 2.64 -8.84 -5.98
N ASN A 154 1.96 -7.70 -5.85
CA ASN A 154 0.65 -7.48 -6.47
C ASN A 154 0.71 -7.54 -8.01
N LEU A 155 1.78 -7.01 -8.61
CA LEU A 155 2.01 -7.11 -10.05
C LEU A 155 2.16 -8.57 -10.48
N GLY A 156 2.96 -9.36 -9.75
CA GLY A 156 3.15 -10.78 -10.02
C GLY A 156 1.86 -11.60 -9.89
N VAL A 157 1.05 -11.33 -8.85
CA VAL A 157 -0.26 -11.96 -8.69
C VAL A 157 -1.19 -11.60 -9.85
N CYS A 158 -1.19 -10.34 -10.27
CA CYS A 158 -2.01 -9.88 -11.38
C CYS A 158 -1.61 -10.57 -12.70
N GLN A 159 -0.31 -10.61 -13.00
CA GLN A 159 0.25 -11.28 -14.17
C GLN A 159 -0.10 -12.78 -14.18
N MET A 160 0.03 -13.45 -13.03
CA MET A 160 -0.33 -14.86 -12.92
C MET A 160 -1.82 -15.12 -13.22
N ARG A 161 -2.72 -14.22 -12.77
CA ARG A 161 -4.17 -14.29 -13.06
C ARG A 161 -4.45 -14.11 -14.56
N GLN A 162 -3.66 -13.31 -15.26
CA GLN A 162 -3.77 -13.10 -16.70
C GLN A 162 -3.06 -14.19 -17.53
N GLY A 163 -2.43 -15.18 -16.87
CA GLY A 163 -1.71 -16.27 -17.54
C GLY A 163 -0.28 -15.93 -17.95
N ASP A 164 0.20 -14.70 -17.66
CA ASP A 164 1.60 -14.31 -17.86
C ASP A 164 2.47 -14.85 -16.73
N LEU A 165 2.76 -16.17 -16.81
CA LEU A 165 3.56 -16.84 -15.78
C LEU A 165 5.02 -16.38 -15.77
N ASP A 166 5.57 -15.98 -16.92
CA ASP A 166 6.96 -15.52 -17.01
C ASP A 166 7.14 -14.12 -16.43
N GLY A 167 6.20 -13.23 -16.73
CA GLY A 167 6.15 -11.92 -16.08
C GLY A 167 5.94 -12.03 -14.57
N ALA A 168 5.01 -12.91 -14.16
CA ALA A 168 4.74 -13.15 -12.75
C ALA A 168 5.99 -13.63 -11.99
N GLU A 169 6.74 -14.60 -12.54
CA GLU A 169 7.97 -15.08 -11.91
C GLU A 169 9.00 -13.96 -11.75
N LYS A 170 9.19 -13.12 -12.77
CA LYS A 170 10.12 -11.97 -12.69
C LYS A 170 9.71 -10.99 -11.59
N SER A 171 8.44 -10.61 -11.55
CA SER A 171 7.91 -9.67 -10.55
C SER A 171 8.02 -10.23 -9.13
N LEU A 172 7.61 -11.48 -8.92
CA LEU A 172 7.67 -12.16 -7.62
C LEU A 172 9.11 -12.41 -7.17
N THR A 173 10.03 -12.74 -8.07
CA THR A 173 11.46 -12.85 -7.75
C THR A 173 12.01 -11.51 -7.28
N ARG A 174 11.61 -10.40 -7.92
CA ARG A 174 12.00 -9.07 -7.45
C ARG A 174 11.42 -8.76 -6.06
N ALA A 175 10.17 -9.10 -5.80
CA ALA A 175 9.56 -8.98 -4.48
C ALA A 175 10.33 -9.80 -3.42
N THR A 176 10.72 -11.04 -3.74
CA THR A 176 11.50 -11.91 -2.85
C THR A 176 12.90 -11.35 -2.57
N TYR A 177 13.53 -10.70 -3.53
CA TYR A 177 14.82 -10.04 -3.32
C TYR A 177 14.72 -8.89 -2.29
N ILE A 178 13.58 -8.18 -2.27
CA ILE A 178 13.33 -7.09 -1.32
C ILE A 178 12.90 -7.64 0.05
N ASP A 179 12.00 -8.63 0.05
CA ASP A 179 11.50 -9.29 1.25
C ASP A 179 11.32 -10.79 1.01
N ALA A 180 12.37 -11.55 1.32
CA ALA A 180 12.40 -13.00 1.16
C ALA A 180 11.36 -13.74 2.02
N ASN A 181 10.82 -13.05 3.01
CA ASN A 181 9.96 -13.65 4.02
C ASN A 181 8.48 -13.32 3.83
N ASN A 182 8.15 -12.53 2.83
CA ASN A 182 6.76 -12.17 2.55
C ASN A 182 5.93 -13.43 2.25
N PRO A 183 4.91 -13.74 3.09
CA PRO A 183 4.16 -14.99 2.95
C PRO A 183 3.32 -15.02 1.66
N LEU A 184 2.76 -13.89 1.25
CA LEU A 184 1.98 -13.82 0.01
C LEU A 184 2.87 -14.03 -1.22
N THR A 185 4.06 -13.44 -1.25
CA THR A 185 5.03 -13.64 -2.34
C THR A 185 5.44 -15.11 -2.44
N ASN A 186 5.81 -15.73 -1.31
CA ASN A 186 6.20 -17.14 -1.29
C ASN A 186 5.04 -18.08 -1.66
N LEU A 187 3.82 -17.82 -1.16
CA LEU A 187 2.64 -18.59 -1.54
C LEU A 187 2.37 -18.52 -3.05
N THR A 188 2.43 -17.30 -3.60
CA THR A 188 2.19 -17.08 -5.04
C THR A 188 3.27 -17.75 -5.91
N LEU A 189 4.54 -17.73 -5.48
CA LEU A 189 5.61 -18.47 -6.15
C LEU A 189 5.40 -19.99 -6.07
N ALA A 190 4.94 -20.51 -4.93
CA ALA A 190 4.59 -21.92 -4.80
C ALA A 190 3.47 -22.30 -5.77
N GLN A 191 2.42 -21.49 -5.86
CA GLN A 191 1.31 -21.68 -6.81
C GLN A 191 1.78 -21.64 -8.27
N LEU A 192 2.64 -20.67 -8.62
CA LEU A 192 3.21 -20.52 -9.96
C LEU A 192 4.01 -21.77 -10.36
N HIS A 193 4.93 -22.22 -9.50
CA HIS A 193 5.74 -23.39 -9.77
C HIS A 193 4.90 -24.67 -9.77
N TYR A 194 3.86 -24.77 -8.92
CA TYR A 194 2.91 -25.87 -8.99
C TYR A 194 2.18 -25.94 -10.35
N LYS A 195 1.70 -24.80 -10.86
CA LYS A 195 1.09 -24.72 -12.21
C LYS A 195 2.05 -25.15 -13.31
N ARG A 196 3.33 -24.84 -13.17
CA ARG A 196 4.39 -25.27 -14.10
C ARG A 196 4.85 -26.73 -13.90
N ARG A 197 4.26 -27.45 -12.95
CA ARG A 197 4.65 -28.80 -12.53
C ARG A 197 6.08 -28.90 -12.00
N ASP A 198 6.68 -27.78 -11.61
CA ASP A 198 7.98 -27.73 -10.94
C ASP A 198 7.77 -27.86 -9.42
N TYR A 199 7.41 -29.08 -9.02
CA TYR A 199 7.01 -29.35 -7.65
C TYR A 199 8.16 -29.19 -6.66
N ALA A 200 9.40 -29.38 -7.09
CA ALA A 200 10.56 -29.20 -6.24
C ALA A 200 10.73 -27.71 -5.82
N ARG A 201 10.66 -26.78 -6.78
CA ARG A 201 10.67 -25.35 -6.48
C ARG A 201 9.41 -24.94 -5.71
N ALA A 202 8.24 -25.45 -6.08
CA ALA A 202 7.01 -25.18 -5.33
C ALA A 202 7.14 -25.57 -3.84
N MET A 203 7.76 -26.72 -3.55
CA MET A 203 8.02 -27.18 -2.17
C MET A 203 8.87 -26.19 -1.41
N SER A 204 9.99 -25.73 -1.98
CA SER A 204 10.90 -24.80 -1.28
C SER A 204 10.24 -23.49 -0.89
N PHE A 205 9.26 -22.99 -1.67
CA PHE A 205 8.52 -21.78 -1.35
C PHE A 205 7.42 -22.03 -0.33
N ILE A 206 6.67 -23.13 -0.44
CA ILE A 206 5.57 -23.41 0.48
C ILE A 206 6.06 -23.77 1.89
N GLU A 207 7.22 -24.39 2.02
CA GLU A 207 7.87 -24.63 3.31
C GLU A 207 8.19 -23.33 4.06
N ARG A 208 8.60 -22.27 3.34
CA ARG A 208 8.82 -20.95 3.96
C ARG A 208 7.54 -20.35 4.53
N VAL A 209 6.39 -20.63 3.91
CA VAL A 209 5.08 -20.18 4.40
C VAL A 209 4.65 -21.00 5.60
N ASN A 210 4.62 -22.32 5.45
CA ASN A 210 4.06 -23.24 6.44
C ASN A 210 4.96 -23.45 7.67
N GLY A 211 6.29 -23.31 7.50
CA GLY A 211 7.28 -23.50 8.56
C GLY A 211 7.36 -22.36 9.57
N ARG A 212 6.72 -21.20 9.32
CA ARG A 212 6.79 -19.99 10.18
C ARG A 212 5.69 -19.86 11.22
N GLY A 213 4.91 -20.89 11.45
CA GLY A 213 3.95 -20.97 12.56
C GLY A 213 2.55 -20.40 12.28
N ASN A 214 2.34 -19.69 11.17
CA ASN A 214 1.03 -19.11 10.81
C ASN A 214 0.55 -19.50 9.39
N PRO A 215 0.51 -20.82 9.05
CA PRO A 215 -0.04 -21.25 7.78
C PRO A 215 -1.55 -20.94 7.68
N THR A 216 -2.00 -20.68 6.46
CA THR A 216 -3.42 -20.56 6.11
C THR A 216 -3.95 -21.90 5.61
N ALA A 217 -5.30 -22.05 5.53
CA ALA A 217 -5.91 -23.24 4.93
C ALA A 217 -5.38 -23.47 3.49
N GLU A 218 -5.33 -22.41 2.69
CA GLU A 218 -4.81 -22.43 1.32
C GLU A 218 -3.35 -22.92 1.25
N SER A 219 -2.48 -22.39 2.13
CA SER A 219 -1.06 -22.78 2.13
C SER A 219 -0.83 -24.23 2.56
N LEU A 220 -1.60 -24.71 3.54
CA LEU A 220 -1.54 -26.12 3.98
C LEU A 220 -2.04 -27.05 2.89
N TRP A 221 -3.15 -26.71 2.23
CA TRP A 221 -3.71 -27.49 1.16
C TRP A 221 -2.77 -27.54 -0.06
N LEU A 222 -2.26 -26.42 -0.50
CA LEU A 222 -1.26 -26.38 -1.57
C LEU A 222 -0.01 -27.20 -1.22
N GLY A 223 0.47 -27.09 0.01
CA GLY A 223 1.60 -27.86 0.51
C GLY A 223 1.34 -29.37 0.46
N ALA A 224 0.19 -29.82 0.93
CA ALA A 224 -0.20 -31.25 0.88
C ALA A 224 -0.28 -31.77 -0.57
N ARG A 225 -0.82 -30.97 -1.49
CA ARG A 225 -0.87 -31.30 -2.94
C ARG A 225 0.54 -31.40 -3.54
N ILE A 226 1.44 -30.47 -3.21
CA ILE A 226 2.85 -30.50 -3.66
C ILE A 226 3.54 -31.76 -3.12
N ALA A 227 3.41 -32.04 -1.82
CA ALA A 227 4.02 -33.21 -1.17
C ALA A 227 3.54 -34.52 -1.84
N ARG A 228 2.23 -34.61 -2.14
CA ARG A 228 1.67 -35.76 -2.88
C ARG A 228 2.31 -35.93 -4.26
N ARG A 229 2.49 -34.83 -5.01
CA ARG A 229 3.14 -34.89 -6.36
C ARG A 229 4.60 -35.31 -6.29
N LEU A 230 5.28 -35.05 -5.18
CA LEU A 230 6.67 -35.46 -4.93
C LEU A 230 6.78 -36.89 -4.31
N GLY A 231 5.66 -37.48 -3.91
CA GLY A 231 5.63 -38.77 -3.22
C GLY A 231 6.03 -38.70 -1.75
N ASP A 232 6.08 -37.49 -1.17
CA ASP A 232 6.36 -37.28 0.26
C ASP A 232 5.08 -37.48 1.08
N VAL A 233 4.78 -38.75 1.37
CA VAL A 233 3.59 -39.15 2.15
C VAL A 233 3.63 -38.59 3.58
N SER A 234 4.82 -38.46 4.19
CA SER A 234 4.97 -37.93 5.53
C SER A 234 4.54 -36.47 5.60
N GLN A 235 5.07 -35.65 4.72
CA GLN A 235 4.77 -34.23 4.68
C GLN A 235 3.30 -33.97 4.24
N GLN A 236 2.79 -34.76 3.28
CA GLN A 236 1.37 -34.71 2.89
C GLN A 236 0.46 -34.91 4.09
N ASN A 237 0.69 -35.99 4.87
CA ASN A 237 -0.13 -36.32 6.04
C ASN A 237 0.00 -35.24 7.12
N ALA A 238 1.20 -34.72 7.37
CA ALA A 238 1.44 -33.67 8.35
C ALA A 238 0.65 -32.39 8.06
N TRP A 239 0.65 -31.90 6.81
CA TRP A 239 -0.09 -30.70 6.43
C TRP A 239 -1.59 -30.95 6.33
N SER A 240 -2.03 -32.11 5.85
CA SER A 240 -3.45 -32.47 5.85
C SER A 240 -4.04 -32.53 7.27
N ALA A 241 -3.31 -33.13 8.22
CA ALA A 241 -3.72 -33.16 9.61
C ALA A 241 -3.76 -31.75 10.27
N GLN A 242 -2.84 -30.84 9.87
CA GLN A 242 -2.90 -29.45 10.32
C GLN A 242 -4.11 -28.72 9.73
N LEU A 243 -4.42 -28.92 8.44
CA LEU A 243 -5.58 -28.34 7.77
C LEU A 243 -6.87 -28.72 8.51
N GLN A 244 -7.09 -30.00 8.73
CA GLN A 244 -8.27 -30.52 9.45
C GLN A 244 -8.41 -29.96 10.87
N ARG A 245 -7.31 -29.92 11.62
CA ARG A 245 -7.36 -29.44 13.02
C ARG A 245 -7.56 -27.93 13.14
N ARG A 246 -6.94 -27.13 12.27
CA ARG A 246 -6.91 -25.66 12.39
C ARG A 246 -8.03 -24.97 11.60
N PHE A 247 -8.48 -25.59 10.52
CA PHE A 247 -9.43 -25.00 9.58
C PHE A 247 -10.55 -25.96 9.17
N PRO A 248 -11.30 -26.55 10.15
CA PRO A 248 -12.28 -27.61 9.89
C PRO A 248 -13.48 -27.20 9.04
N ASN A 249 -13.66 -25.88 8.81
CA ASN A 249 -14.77 -25.35 8.01
C ASN A 249 -14.27 -24.62 6.74
N ALA A 250 -12.99 -24.76 6.39
CA ALA A 250 -12.43 -24.11 5.21
C ALA A 250 -12.83 -24.85 3.92
N PRO A 251 -12.99 -24.15 2.80
CA PRO A 251 -13.20 -24.78 1.49
C PRO A 251 -12.09 -25.78 1.11
N GLU A 252 -10.86 -25.53 1.53
CA GLU A 252 -9.71 -26.39 1.30
C GLU A 252 -9.79 -27.71 2.07
N GLU A 253 -10.34 -27.67 3.28
CA GLU A 253 -10.59 -28.87 4.07
C GLU A 253 -11.69 -29.72 3.42
N ALA A 254 -12.78 -29.11 2.99
CA ALA A 254 -13.81 -29.77 2.25
C ALA A 254 -13.30 -30.34 0.90
N ALA A 255 -12.33 -29.68 0.24
CA ALA A 255 -11.68 -30.22 -0.95
C ALA A 255 -10.82 -31.45 -0.63
N PHE A 256 -10.10 -31.42 0.50
CA PHE A 256 -9.32 -32.55 0.99
C PHE A 256 -10.22 -33.77 1.28
N GLU A 257 -11.37 -33.60 2.00
CA GLU A 257 -12.30 -34.68 2.31
C GLU A 257 -12.90 -35.32 1.04
N ARG A 258 -13.21 -34.52 0.03
CA ARG A 258 -13.69 -35.02 -1.27
C ARG A 258 -12.61 -35.66 -2.12
N GLY A 259 -11.34 -35.60 -1.71
CA GLY A 259 -10.22 -36.10 -2.50
C GLY A 259 -9.93 -35.28 -3.75
N ALA A 260 -10.22 -33.97 -3.76
CA ALA A 260 -10.04 -33.07 -4.90
C ALA A 260 -8.55 -32.64 -5.07
N TRP A 261 -7.68 -33.61 -5.22
CA TRP A 261 -6.22 -33.40 -5.28
C TRP A 261 -5.73 -32.75 -6.57
N ASP A 262 -6.50 -32.84 -7.62
CA ASP A 262 -6.10 -32.47 -8.99
C ASP A 262 -6.82 -31.23 -9.54
N ASP A 263 -7.71 -30.64 -8.76
CA ASP A 263 -8.48 -29.44 -9.10
C ASP A 263 -7.66 -28.14 -9.06
#